data_ee6f61c856bdf02acc0aa70d3feb6fb3
#
_entry.id   ee6f61c856bdf02acc0aa70d3feb6fb3
#
_cell.length_a   1.000
_cell.length_b   1.000
_cell.length_c   1.000
_cell.angle_alpha   90.00
_cell.angle_beta   90.00
_cell.angle_gamma   90.00
#
_symmetry.space_group_name_H-M   'P 1'
#
loop_
_entity.id
_entity.type
_entity.pdbx_description
1 polymer ?
#
loop_
_entity_poly.entity_id
_entity_poly.type
_entity_poly.pdbx_seq_one_letter_code
_entity_poly.pdbx_strand_id
1 'polypeptide(L)'
;MHGVIVSSVLIPGALSALVSGAMADRFGHVLLFALGAFVYGCGAAVECASPKLGVFVLGRLIKGVGEGMFLSNVYVQVSEMSPARVRGIMTALPQFSIVTGIVAGYFMCYGTARIGSSSLAWRLPLAIASFLGFALSSTYWTVPPSPRWLLSKGRFDEARIVLDTLGLDDSERAVLLEQSMSGTYEQNVDATLWDTIRQTFVEFGEAFSKPFRSRTAFGCFLMAMQQFSGIDGILYYAPILFTQAGLKGEQATFLASGVSALVILAVTIPATFLADKWGRRTSSLLGGVLITALMILMGSLFAAGQVQAESGAGKWVVIVSIYLFAIVYSATWAIGFRTFMVESLPRKTRSSASSLAQSANWVSFSSPSSQEPLDFLDQTNRKTKFANYVVALITPVLLSKSTFGAYFLFAGCSLVCTVVVAATMVETRGHSLEAIEKRYSEKKAKATGRWKMKGLRPRRFANDA
;
A
#
# COMPACT_ATOMS: atom_id res chain seq x y z
N MET A 1 24.01 11.52 -3.64
CA MET A 1 24.30 10.50 -2.63
C MET A 1 23.11 10.21 -1.70
N HIS A 2 22.43 11.22 -1.12
CA HIS A 2 21.23 11.01 -0.26
C HIS A 2 20.12 10.20 -0.94
N GLY A 3 19.81 10.48 -2.21
CA GLY A 3 18.77 9.74 -2.93
C GLY A 3 19.06 8.26 -3.12
N VAL A 4 20.30 7.89 -3.39
CA VAL A 4 20.72 6.48 -3.52
C VAL A 4 20.55 5.74 -2.20
N ILE A 5 20.88 6.38 -1.08
CA ILE A 5 20.71 5.81 0.25
C ILE A 5 19.21 5.56 0.51
N VAL A 6 18.33 6.51 0.22
CA VAL A 6 16.89 6.36 0.44
C VAL A 6 16.29 5.28 -0.46
N SER A 7 16.62 5.27 -1.75
CA SER A 7 16.05 4.34 -2.73
C SER A 7 16.56 2.90 -2.60
N SER A 8 17.71 2.67 -1.94
CA SER A 8 18.31 1.34 -1.82
C SER A 8 17.43 0.31 -1.08
N VAL A 9 16.53 0.73 -0.20
CA VAL A 9 15.54 -0.14 0.48
C VAL A 9 14.39 -0.50 -0.45
N LEU A 10 13.97 0.44 -1.29
CA LEU A 10 12.69 0.36 -2.01
C LEU A 10 12.73 -0.61 -3.19
N ILE A 11 13.86 -0.67 -3.92
CA ILE A 11 14.02 -1.57 -5.07
C ILE A 11 13.96 -3.04 -4.64
N PRO A 12 14.77 -3.50 -3.66
CA PRO A 12 14.65 -4.87 -3.16
C PRO A 12 13.27 -5.17 -2.56
N GLY A 13 12.67 -4.18 -1.88
CA GLY A 13 11.32 -4.28 -1.34
C GLY A 13 10.27 -4.55 -2.44
N ALA A 14 10.32 -3.80 -3.53
CA ALA A 14 9.43 -4.02 -4.67
C ALA A 14 9.61 -5.40 -5.32
N LEU A 15 10.86 -5.85 -5.48
CA LEU A 15 11.17 -7.15 -6.08
C LEU A 15 10.74 -8.31 -5.18
N SER A 16 11.01 -8.22 -3.87
CA SER A 16 10.59 -9.24 -2.92
C SER A 16 9.08 -9.29 -2.76
N ALA A 17 8.41 -8.13 -2.79
CA ALA A 17 6.95 -8.05 -2.76
C ALA A 17 6.30 -8.79 -3.94
N LEU A 18 6.88 -8.72 -5.14
CA LEU A 18 6.38 -9.46 -6.31
C LEU A 18 6.31 -10.96 -6.07
N VAL A 19 7.35 -11.55 -5.49
CA VAL A 19 7.44 -13.00 -5.30
C VAL A 19 6.73 -13.46 -4.04
N SER A 20 6.56 -12.57 -3.04
CA SER A 20 6.07 -12.90 -1.71
C SER A 20 4.64 -13.47 -1.71
N GLY A 21 3.79 -13.06 -2.64
CA GLY A 21 2.42 -13.57 -2.74
C GLY A 21 2.36 -15.07 -3.05
N ALA A 22 3.06 -15.51 -4.09
CA ALA A 22 3.09 -16.93 -4.45
C ALA A 22 3.83 -17.78 -3.40
N MET A 23 4.86 -17.23 -2.78
CA MET A 23 5.51 -17.86 -1.63
C MET A 23 4.55 -18.02 -0.46
N ALA A 24 3.68 -17.01 -0.21
CA ALA A 24 2.70 -17.07 0.86
C ALA A 24 1.59 -18.10 0.60
N ASP A 25 1.15 -18.25 -0.64
CA ASP A 25 0.20 -19.30 -1.03
C ASP A 25 0.78 -20.70 -0.82
N ARG A 26 2.10 -20.85 -0.98
CA ARG A 26 2.78 -22.12 -0.76
C ARG A 26 3.08 -22.42 0.71
N PHE A 27 3.74 -21.49 1.40
CA PHE A 27 4.28 -21.69 2.74
C PHE A 27 3.40 -21.14 3.87
N GLY A 28 2.39 -20.36 3.53
CA GLY A 28 1.52 -19.64 4.45
C GLY A 28 1.94 -18.19 4.69
N HIS A 29 0.95 -17.33 4.83
CA HIS A 29 1.16 -15.89 5.01
C HIS A 29 1.90 -15.58 6.31
N VAL A 30 1.63 -16.32 7.41
CA VAL A 30 2.27 -16.10 8.72
C VAL A 30 3.76 -16.40 8.68
N LEU A 31 4.17 -17.49 8.03
CA LEU A 31 5.59 -17.83 7.89
C LEU A 31 6.33 -16.77 7.08
N LEU A 32 5.76 -16.34 5.96
CA LEU A 32 6.38 -15.31 5.12
C LEU A 32 6.46 -13.96 5.82
N PHE A 33 5.44 -13.62 6.61
CA PHE A 33 5.44 -12.42 7.45
C PHE A 33 6.57 -12.46 8.49
N ALA A 34 6.68 -13.57 9.22
CA ALA A 34 7.70 -13.75 10.24
C ALA A 34 9.13 -13.79 9.67
N LEU A 35 9.32 -14.49 8.54
CA LEU A 35 10.60 -14.56 7.84
C LEU A 35 11.00 -13.17 7.31
N GLY A 36 10.05 -12.45 6.71
CA GLY A 36 10.29 -11.08 6.24
C GLY A 36 10.70 -10.14 7.39
N ALA A 37 10.02 -10.24 8.53
CA ALA A 37 10.35 -9.48 9.73
C ALA A 37 11.75 -9.84 10.28
N PHE A 38 12.13 -11.11 10.24
CA PHE A 38 13.46 -11.58 10.61
C PHE A 38 14.55 -10.99 9.69
N VAL A 39 14.35 -11.09 8.38
CA VAL A 39 15.28 -10.53 7.37
C VAL A 39 15.40 -9.02 7.52
N TYR A 40 14.28 -8.32 7.79
CA TYR A 40 14.28 -6.89 8.10
C TYR A 40 15.12 -6.58 9.34
N GLY A 41 14.96 -7.36 10.41
CA GLY A 41 15.74 -7.22 11.64
C GLY A 41 17.24 -7.41 11.40
N CYS A 42 17.63 -8.42 10.63
CA CYS A 42 19.02 -8.65 10.23
C CYS A 42 19.59 -7.47 9.42
N GLY A 43 18.82 -6.96 8.43
CA GLY A 43 19.22 -5.80 7.64
C GLY A 43 19.44 -4.55 8.49
N ALA A 44 18.53 -4.27 9.42
CA ALA A 44 18.65 -3.15 10.35
C ALA A 44 19.84 -3.32 11.34
N ALA A 45 20.16 -4.55 11.75
CA ALA A 45 21.36 -4.84 12.55
C ALA A 45 22.65 -4.54 11.77
N VAL A 46 22.71 -4.93 10.50
CA VAL A 46 23.84 -4.64 9.60
C VAL A 46 23.98 -3.13 9.39
N GLU A 47 22.87 -2.41 9.17
CA GLU A 47 22.88 -0.94 9.12
C GLU A 47 23.46 -0.33 10.40
N CYS A 48 22.97 -0.76 11.56
CA CYS A 48 23.39 -0.28 12.88
C CYS A 48 24.89 -0.51 13.13
N ALA A 49 25.40 -1.70 12.78
CA ALA A 49 26.80 -2.09 12.96
C ALA A 49 27.75 -1.49 11.91
N SER A 50 27.22 -0.83 10.87
CA SER A 50 28.02 -0.45 9.69
C SER A 50 29.18 0.51 10.02
N PRO A 51 30.43 0.17 9.61
CA PRO A 51 31.57 1.06 9.72
C PRO A 51 31.76 1.93 8.48
N LYS A 52 31.20 1.55 7.36
CA LYS A 52 31.35 2.19 6.04
C LYS A 52 30.02 2.26 5.30
N LEU A 53 29.87 3.27 4.43
CA LEU A 53 28.65 3.49 3.64
C LEU A 53 28.23 2.26 2.83
N GLY A 54 29.19 1.50 2.25
CA GLY A 54 28.86 0.30 1.47
C GLY A 54 28.16 -0.78 2.30
N VAL A 55 28.61 -1.00 3.55
CA VAL A 55 27.96 -1.97 4.48
C VAL A 55 26.57 -1.45 4.89
N PHE A 56 26.42 -0.14 5.09
CA PHE A 56 25.15 0.48 5.37
C PHE A 56 24.14 0.24 4.23
N VAL A 57 24.56 0.46 2.99
CA VAL A 57 23.72 0.19 1.80
C VAL A 57 23.39 -1.29 1.68
N LEU A 58 24.34 -2.20 1.97
CA LEU A 58 24.05 -3.64 2.00
C LEU A 58 22.96 -3.97 3.04
N GLY A 59 23.05 -3.41 4.24
CA GLY A 59 22.01 -3.55 5.27
C GLY A 59 20.64 -3.09 4.76
N ARG A 60 20.60 -1.96 4.04
CA ARG A 60 19.38 -1.45 3.40
C ARG A 60 18.79 -2.37 2.35
N LEU A 61 19.63 -2.99 1.52
CA LEU A 61 19.17 -3.97 0.52
C LEU A 61 18.52 -5.17 1.22
N ILE A 62 19.16 -5.72 2.25
CA ILE A 62 18.62 -6.85 3.06
C ILE A 62 17.31 -6.45 3.72
N LYS A 63 17.29 -5.29 4.38
CA LYS A 63 16.09 -4.74 5.04
C LYS A 63 14.93 -4.58 4.08
N GLY A 64 15.19 -4.07 2.85
CA GLY A 64 14.18 -3.91 1.81
C GLY A 64 13.56 -5.25 1.41
N VAL A 65 14.36 -6.31 1.23
CA VAL A 65 13.84 -7.65 0.94
C VAL A 65 12.86 -8.09 2.03
N GLY A 66 13.24 -7.95 3.30
CA GLY A 66 12.38 -8.29 4.44
C GLY A 66 11.09 -7.49 4.46
N GLU A 67 11.18 -6.18 4.24
CA GLU A 67 10.04 -5.26 4.26
C GLU A 67 9.00 -5.59 3.16
N GLY A 68 9.45 -5.86 1.93
CA GLY A 68 8.57 -6.27 0.84
C GLY A 68 7.87 -7.60 1.11
N MET A 69 8.53 -8.54 1.79
CA MET A 69 7.93 -9.83 2.15
C MET A 69 6.82 -9.66 3.19
N PHE A 70 7.05 -8.98 4.31
CA PHE A 70 6.04 -8.92 5.35
C PHE A 70 4.90 -7.95 5.01
N LEU A 71 5.18 -6.80 4.41
CA LEU A 71 4.17 -5.79 4.12
C LEU A 71 3.16 -6.25 3.07
N SER A 72 3.58 -7.03 2.08
CA SER A 72 2.68 -7.57 1.06
C SER A 72 1.69 -8.58 1.65
N ASN A 73 2.12 -9.36 2.63
CA ASN A 73 1.34 -10.45 3.19
C ASN A 73 0.40 -10.05 4.32
N VAL A 74 0.74 -9.00 5.09
CA VAL A 74 -0.05 -8.60 6.26
C VAL A 74 -1.49 -8.23 5.91
N TYR A 75 -1.70 -7.51 4.81
CA TYR A 75 -3.05 -7.09 4.40
C TYR A 75 -3.91 -8.27 3.96
N VAL A 76 -3.31 -9.24 3.24
CA VAL A 76 -4.00 -10.45 2.80
C VAL A 76 -4.38 -11.31 4.01
N GLN A 77 -3.41 -11.59 4.89
CA GLN A 77 -3.62 -12.37 6.12
C GLN A 77 -4.73 -11.75 6.97
N VAL A 78 -4.66 -10.45 7.25
CA VAL A 78 -5.67 -9.75 8.06
C VAL A 78 -7.05 -9.82 7.40
N SER A 79 -7.14 -9.63 6.08
CA SER A 79 -8.43 -9.68 5.37
C SER A 79 -9.07 -11.07 5.37
N GLU A 80 -8.25 -12.13 5.39
CA GLU A 80 -8.71 -13.52 5.40
C GLU A 80 -9.13 -14.01 6.78
N MET A 81 -8.50 -13.46 7.82
CA MET A 81 -8.84 -13.79 9.21
C MET A 81 -9.98 -12.95 9.77
N SER A 82 -10.37 -11.87 9.10
CA SER A 82 -11.35 -10.92 9.62
C SER A 82 -12.78 -11.27 9.22
N PRO A 83 -13.75 -11.38 10.20
CA PRO A 83 -15.16 -11.44 9.90
C PRO A 83 -15.64 -10.26 9.05
N ALA A 84 -16.63 -10.45 8.18
CA ALA A 84 -17.12 -9.39 7.28
C ALA A 84 -17.55 -8.12 8.04
N ARG A 85 -18.12 -8.30 9.24
CA ARG A 85 -18.63 -7.23 10.09
C ARG A 85 -17.54 -6.20 10.50
N VAL A 86 -16.32 -6.65 10.78
CA VAL A 86 -15.24 -5.80 11.31
C VAL A 86 -14.02 -5.73 10.38
N ARG A 87 -14.14 -6.30 9.17
CA ARG A 87 -13.02 -6.42 8.22
C ARG A 87 -12.38 -5.08 7.86
N GLY A 88 -13.17 -4.02 7.74
CA GLY A 88 -12.63 -2.70 7.42
C GLY A 88 -11.77 -2.14 8.53
N ILE A 89 -12.16 -2.30 9.79
CA ILE A 89 -11.34 -1.90 10.94
C ILE A 89 -10.05 -2.74 10.95
N MET A 90 -10.17 -4.06 10.83
CA MET A 90 -9.01 -4.97 10.88
C MET A 90 -8.01 -4.68 9.74
N THR A 91 -8.49 -4.47 8.52
CA THR A 91 -7.62 -4.13 7.38
C THR A 91 -7.05 -2.71 7.45
N ALA A 92 -7.60 -1.84 8.28
CA ALA A 92 -7.05 -0.51 8.55
C ALA A 92 -5.96 -0.52 9.64
N LEU A 93 -5.92 -1.54 10.51
CA LEU A 93 -4.92 -1.63 11.59
C LEU A 93 -3.45 -1.63 11.09
N PRO A 94 -3.08 -2.32 10.01
CA PRO A 94 -1.72 -2.21 9.48
C PRO A 94 -1.34 -0.77 9.11
N GLN A 95 -2.26 0.00 8.52
CA GLN A 95 -2.03 1.41 8.19
C GLN A 95 -1.88 2.26 9.47
N PHE A 96 -2.68 2.02 10.49
CA PHE A 96 -2.54 2.66 11.79
C PHE A 96 -1.16 2.37 12.42
N SER A 97 -0.70 1.12 12.36
CA SER A 97 0.62 0.72 12.86
C SER A 97 1.77 1.40 12.10
N ILE A 98 1.65 1.54 10.76
CA ILE A 98 2.62 2.26 9.93
C ILE A 98 2.72 3.72 10.40
N VAL A 99 1.59 4.41 10.56
CA VAL A 99 1.57 5.82 10.98
C VAL A 99 2.13 5.98 12.40
N THR A 100 1.80 5.08 13.31
CA THR A 100 2.36 5.06 14.66
C THR A 100 3.89 4.90 14.62
N GLY A 101 4.38 4.00 13.75
CA GLY A 101 5.81 3.81 13.53
C GLY A 101 6.52 5.05 12.96
N ILE A 102 5.86 5.77 12.04
CA ILE A 102 6.38 7.05 11.49
C ILE A 102 6.54 8.09 12.61
N VAL A 103 5.52 8.26 13.45
CA VAL A 103 5.57 9.20 14.59
C VAL A 103 6.66 8.81 15.57
N ALA A 104 6.69 7.54 16.00
CA ALA A 104 7.68 7.03 16.95
C ALA A 104 9.11 7.19 16.39
N GLY A 105 9.34 6.80 15.15
CA GLY A 105 10.62 6.93 14.48
C GLY A 105 11.06 8.40 14.33
N TYR A 106 10.14 9.29 13.98
CA TYR A 106 10.42 10.71 13.85
C TYR A 106 10.90 11.31 15.19
N PHE A 107 10.14 11.13 16.27
CA PHE A 107 10.51 11.67 17.57
C PHE A 107 11.72 10.98 18.18
N MET A 108 11.94 9.71 17.90
CA MET A 108 13.15 8.99 18.25
C MET A 108 14.37 9.63 17.59
N CYS A 109 14.33 9.84 16.26
CA CYS A 109 15.41 10.51 15.54
C CYS A 109 15.64 11.95 16.04
N TYR A 110 14.56 12.66 16.39
CA TYR A 110 14.66 13.99 16.98
C TYR A 110 15.37 13.97 18.35
N GLY A 111 15.01 13.01 19.22
CA GLY A 111 15.65 12.85 20.51
C GLY A 111 17.13 12.44 20.39
N THR A 112 17.42 11.49 19.52
CA THR A 112 18.79 10.99 19.33
C THR A 112 19.73 11.99 18.65
N ALA A 113 19.20 12.87 17.79
CA ALA A 113 19.97 13.96 17.20
C ALA A 113 20.57 14.92 18.25
N ARG A 114 19.96 15.01 19.44
CA ARG A 114 20.47 15.82 20.57
C ARG A 114 21.66 15.19 21.31
N ILE A 115 21.97 13.92 21.07
CA ILE A 115 23.12 13.23 21.69
C ILE A 115 24.45 13.77 21.15
N GLY A 116 24.40 14.67 20.16
CA GLY A 116 25.56 15.33 19.57
C GLY A 116 26.27 14.50 18.51
N SER A 117 27.58 14.69 18.35
CA SER A 117 28.39 14.08 17.29
C SER A 117 28.69 12.58 17.48
N SER A 118 28.11 11.93 18.47
CA SER A 118 28.29 10.50 18.73
C SER A 118 27.61 9.63 17.65
N SER A 119 28.27 8.54 17.27
CA SER A 119 27.69 7.55 16.37
C SER A 119 26.40 6.93 16.91
N LEU A 120 26.13 7.04 18.19
CA LEU A 120 24.88 6.60 18.83
C LEU A 120 23.66 7.34 18.31
N ALA A 121 23.81 8.60 17.88
CA ALA A 121 22.70 9.41 17.37
C ALA A 121 21.94 8.75 16.20
N TRP A 122 22.64 8.09 15.29
CA TRP A 122 22.02 7.41 14.13
C TRP A 122 21.92 5.89 14.31
N ARG A 123 22.77 5.27 15.17
CA ARG A 123 22.74 3.82 15.42
C ARG A 123 21.59 3.39 16.30
N LEU A 124 21.22 4.19 17.29
CA LEU A 124 20.16 3.83 18.25
C LEU A 124 18.79 3.62 17.58
N PRO A 125 18.30 4.48 16.69
CA PRO A 125 17.06 4.20 15.94
C PRO A 125 17.11 2.89 15.13
N LEU A 126 18.26 2.58 14.53
CA LEU A 126 18.45 1.35 13.76
C LEU A 126 18.51 0.09 14.63
N ALA A 127 19.13 0.19 15.82
CA ALA A 127 19.14 -0.90 16.79
C ALA A 127 17.71 -1.23 17.28
N ILE A 128 16.91 -0.21 17.56
CA ILE A 128 15.51 -0.38 17.95
C ILE A 128 14.70 -0.98 16.80
N ALA A 129 14.90 -0.52 15.56
CA ALA A 129 14.26 -1.11 14.39
C ALA A 129 14.63 -2.60 14.21
N SER A 130 15.88 -2.96 14.45
CA SER A 130 16.34 -4.36 14.42
C SER A 130 15.66 -5.20 15.50
N PHE A 131 15.61 -4.70 16.73
CA PHE A 131 14.93 -5.38 17.84
C PHE A 131 13.45 -5.60 17.54
N LEU A 132 12.76 -4.59 17.05
CA LEU A 132 11.34 -4.69 16.64
C LEU A 132 11.14 -5.70 15.50
N GLY A 133 12.06 -5.78 14.54
CA GLY A 133 12.04 -6.78 13.48
C GLY A 133 12.11 -8.20 14.03
N PHE A 134 13.02 -8.48 14.96
CA PHE A 134 13.11 -9.80 15.61
C PHE A 134 11.90 -10.08 16.52
N ALA A 135 11.42 -9.10 17.26
CA ALA A 135 10.22 -9.22 18.08
C ALA A 135 8.99 -9.55 17.19
N LEU A 136 8.87 -8.88 16.05
CA LEU A 136 7.80 -9.16 15.10
C LEU A 136 7.92 -10.55 14.47
N SER A 137 9.14 -11.04 14.23
CA SER A 137 9.36 -12.40 13.73
C SER A 137 8.84 -13.47 14.71
N SER A 138 8.85 -13.21 16.01
CA SER A 138 8.31 -14.13 17.02
C SER A 138 6.80 -14.38 16.93
N THR A 139 6.07 -13.56 16.15
CA THR A 139 4.63 -13.75 15.90
C THR A 139 4.30 -15.07 15.21
N TYR A 140 5.30 -15.73 14.59
CA TYR A 140 5.13 -17.06 14.01
C TYR A 140 4.56 -18.08 15.01
N TRP A 141 4.96 -17.99 16.27
CA TRP A 141 4.50 -18.93 17.32
C TRP A 141 3.15 -18.55 17.94
N THR A 142 2.66 -17.34 17.70
CA THR A 142 1.45 -16.82 18.37
C THR A 142 0.26 -16.64 17.42
N VAL A 143 0.52 -16.39 16.15
CA VAL A 143 -0.54 -16.10 15.16
C VAL A 143 -0.87 -17.37 14.37
N PRO A 144 -2.14 -17.83 14.39
CA PRO A 144 -2.54 -19.00 13.61
C PRO A 144 -2.53 -18.70 12.11
N PRO A 145 -2.30 -19.74 11.26
CA PRO A 145 -2.43 -19.61 9.81
C PRO A 145 -3.86 -19.22 9.40
N SER A 146 -4.01 -18.63 8.21
CA SER A 146 -5.33 -18.32 7.64
C SER A 146 -6.17 -19.61 7.47
N PRO A 147 -7.47 -19.60 7.89
CA PRO A 147 -8.34 -20.73 7.66
C PRO A 147 -8.44 -21.13 6.18
N ARG A 148 -8.43 -20.14 5.29
CA ARG A 148 -8.48 -20.36 3.84
C ARG A 148 -7.24 -21.08 3.32
N TRP A 149 -6.07 -20.71 3.84
CA TRP A 149 -4.82 -21.39 3.49
C TRP A 149 -4.82 -22.83 4.04
N LEU A 150 -5.27 -23.07 5.27
CA LEU A 150 -5.38 -24.41 5.85
C LEU A 150 -6.31 -25.30 5.01
N LEU A 151 -7.47 -24.77 4.61
CA LEU A 151 -8.42 -25.49 3.76
C LEU A 151 -7.82 -25.80 2.38
N SER A 152 -7.04 -24.86 1.80
CA SER A 152 -6.36 -25.11 0.51
C SER A 152 -5.28 -26.21 0.59
N LYS A 153 -4.75 -26.47 1.79
CA LYS A 153 -3.76 -27.54 2.04
C LYS A 153 -4.39 -28.84 2.55
N GLY A 154 -5.74 -28.94 2.60
CA GLY A 154 -6.43 -30.11 3.08
C GLY A 154 -6.38 -30.31 4.60
N ARG A 155 -5.92 -29.32 5.38
CA ARG A 155 -5.80 -29.37 6.85
C ARG A 155 -7.11 -28.96 7.52
N PHE A 156 -8.16 -29.75 7.29
CA PHE A 156 -9.53 -29.39 7.67
C PHE A 156 -9.74 -29.27 9.19
N ASP A 157 -9.11 -30.12 9.99
CA ASP A 157 -9.29 -30.10 11.45
C ASP A 157 -8.70 -28.83 12.07
N GLU A 158 -7.52 -28.43 11.62
CA GLU A 158 -6.89 -27.21 12.07
C GLU A 158 -7.67 -25.97 11.60
N ALA A 159 -8.18 -26.00 10.36
CA ALA A 159 -9.01 -24.93 9.85
C ALA A 159 -10.30 -24.74 10.70
N ARG A 160 -10.92 -25.84 11.16
CA ARG A 160 -12.09 -25.78 12.05
C ARG A 160 -11.75 -25.11 13.38
N ILE A 161 -10.65 -25.47 14.02
CA ILE A 161 -10.18 -24.89 15.28
C ILE A 161 -9.99 -23.37 15.12
N VAL A 162 -9.35 -22.95 14.04
CA VAL A 162 -9.11 -21.52 13.78
C VAL A 162 -10.44 -20.80 13.50
N LEU A 163 -11.35 -21.40 12.73
CA LEU A 163 -12.68 -20.82 12.46
C LEU A 163 -13.52 -20.65 13.72
N ASP A 164 -13.45 -21.62 14.66
CA ASP A 164 -14.12 -21.53 15.96
C ASP A 164 -13.56 -20.37 16.81
N THR A 165 -12.23 -20.20 16.78
CA THR A 165 -11.53 -19.14 17.52
C THR A 165 -11.84 -17.74 16.96
N LEU A 166 -12.04 -17.62 15.65
CA LEU A 166 -12.31 -16.32 14.99
C LEU A 166 -13.73 -15.82 15.16
N GLY A 167 -14.67 -16.66 15.64
CA GLY A 167 -16.07 -16.27 15.86
C GLY A 167 -16.79 -15.82 14.58
N LEU A 168 -16.51 -16.49 13.46
CA LEU A 168 -17.19 -16.24 12.18
C LEU A 168 -18.66 -16.69 12.27
N ASP A 169 -19.54 -15.96 11.60
CA ASP A 169 -20.95 -16.33 11.48
C ASP A 169 -21.09 -17.71 10.80
N ASP A 170 -22.08 -18.50 11.24
CA ASP A 170 -22.32 -19.85 10.71
C ASP A 170 -22.51 -19.86 9.18
N SER A 171 -23.09 -18.82 8.63
CA SER A 171 -23.23 -18.64 7.18
C SER A 171 -21.88 -18.44 6.46
N GLU A 172 -20.96 -17.64 7.01
CA GLU A 172 -19.63 -17.44 6.46
C GLU A 172 -18.79 -18.72 6.58
N ARG A 173 -18.91 -19.41 7.71
CA ARG A 173 -18.28 -20.69 7.98
C ARG A 173 -18.72 -21.79 7.01
N ALA A 174 -20.04 -21.94 6.81
CA ALA A 174 -20.60 -22.92 5.87
C ALA A 174 -20.11 -22.69 4.44
N VAL A 175 -20.10 -21.44 3.97
CA VAL A 175 -19.60 -21.07 2.64
C VAL A 175 -18.11 -21.41 2.47
N LEU A 176 -17.29 -21.18 3.49
CA LEU A 176 -15.86 -21.51 3.43
C LEU A 176 -15.61 -23.02 3.36
N LEU A 177 -16.36 -23.80 4.14
CA LEU A 177 -16.26 -25.28 4.15
C LEU A 177 -16.79 -25.89 2.85
N GLU A 178 -17.94 -25.45 2.35
CA GLU A 178 -18.53 -25.94 1.09
C GLU A 178 -17.60 -25.69 -0.11
N GLN A 179 -16.96 -24.55 -0.16
CA GLN A 179 -16.02 -24.21 -1.23
C GLN A 179 -14.73 -25.03 -1.19
N SER A 180 -14.28 -25.44 -0.01
CA SER A 180 -13.13 -26.33 0.11
C SER A 180 -13.42 -27.75 -0.39
N MET A 181 -14.66 -28.21 -0.21
CA MET A 181 -15.11 -29.52 -0.68
C MET A 181 -15.34 -29.59 -2.19
N SER A 182 -15.57 -28.45 -2.85
CA SER A 182 -15.80 -28.37 -4.31
C SER A 182 -14.51 -28.46 -5.18
N GLY A 183 -13.37 -28.81 -4.62
CA GLY A 183 -12.14 -29.13 -5.37
C GLY A 183 -11.43 -27.94 -6.03
N THR A 184 -11.74 -26.70 -5.64
CA THR A 184 -11.17 -25.49 -6.26
C THR A 184 -9.70 -25.22 -5.85
N TYR A 185 -9.10 -26.05 -5.01
CA TYR A 185 -7.78 -25.85 -4.39
C TYR A 185 -6.80 -27.01 -4.65
N GLU A 186 -6.60 -27.43 -5.89
CA GLU A 186 -5.46 -28.32 -6.20
C GLU A 186 -4.18 -27.49 -6.36
N GLN A 187 -3.34 -27.47 -5.34
CA GLN A 187 -1.95 -26.99 -5.46
C GLN A 187 -0.99 -28.20 -5.35
N ASN A 188 -0.08 -28.31 -6.30
CA ASN A 188 1.01 -29.30 -6.27
C ASN A 188 1.93 -29.04 -5.06
N VAL A 189 1.94 -29.98 -4.12
CA VAL A 189 2.72 -29.91 -2.87
C VAL A 189 4.22 -30.10 -3.12
N ASP A 190 4.62 -30.76 -4.21
CA ASP A 190 6.00 -31.20 -4.47
C ASP A 190 6.84 -30.26 -5.36
N ALA A 191 6.36 -29.04 -5.63
CA ALA A 191 7.09 -28.10 -6.48
C ALA A 191 8.38 -27.59 -5.82
N THR A 192 9.47 -27.38 -6.58
CA THR A 192 10.71 -26.76 -6.09
C THR A 192 10.54 -25.25 -5.89
N LEU A 193 11.50 -24.57 -5.21
CA LEU A 193 11.50 -23.09 -5.12
C LEU A 193 11.51 -22.43 -6.50
N TRP A 194 12.24 -23.03 -7.45
CA TRP A 194 12.30 -22.55 -8.83
C TRP A 194 10.95 -22.68 -9.54
N ASP A 195 10.26 -23.80 -9.33
CA ASP A 195 8.90 -23.98 -9.84
C ASP A 195 7.93 -22.97 -9.24
N THR A 196 8.09 -22.63 -7.96
CA THR A 196 7.28 -21.59 -7.30
C THR A 196 7.51 -20.22 -7.93
N ILE A 197 8.74 -19.83 -8.19
CA ILE A 197 9.06 -18.57 -8.88
C ILE A 197 8.49 -18.58 -10.30
N ARG A 198 8.67 -19.65 -11.04
CA ARG A 198 8.11 -19.81 -12.38
C ARG A 198 6.58 -19.75 -12.37
N GLN A 199 5.96 -20.40 -11.40
CA GLN A 199 4.51 -20.38 -11.21
C GLN A 199 4.01 -18.96 -10.87
N THR A 200 4.77 -18.17 -10.11
CA THR A 200 4.45 -16.75 -9.86
C THR A 200 4.27 -15.97 -11.15
N PHE A 201 5.16 -16.16 -12.13
CA PHE A 201 5.03 -15.48 -13.42
C PHE A 201 3.83 -15.99 -14.22
N VAL A 202 3.51 -17.28 -14.11
CA VAL A 202 2.29 -17.86 -14.72
C VAL A 202 1.04 -17.27 -14.07
N GLU A 203 1.00 -17.16 -12.74
CA GLU A 203 -0.10 -16.57 -11.99
C GLU A 203 -0.27 -15.07 -12.27
N PHE A 204 0.82 -14.33 -12.49
CA PHE A 204 0.74 -12.95 -12.98
C PHE A 204 0.10 -12.91 -14.38
N GLY A 205 0.45 -13.84 -15.26
CA GLY A 205 -0.23 -14.00 -16.54
C GLY A 205 -1.73 -14.30 -16.37
N GLU A 206 -2.09 -15.17 -15.43
CA GLU A 206 -3.49 -15.45 -15.09
C GLU A 206 -4.19 -14.22 -14.50
N ALA A 207 -3.54 -13.47 -13.62
CA ALA A 207 -4.09 -12.23 -13.04
C ALA A 207 -4.41 -11.18 -14.11
N PHE A 208 -3.69 -11.17 -15.24
CA PHE A 208 -3.97 -10.33 -16.40
C PHE A 208 -4.79 -11.03 -17.48
N SER A 209 -5.25 -12.27 -17.26
CA SER A 209 -6.15 -12.96 -18.18
C SER A 209 -7.51 -12.25 -18.31
N LYS A 210 -8.22 -12.49 -19.41
CA LYS A 210 -9.51 -11.82 -19.73
C LYS A 210 -10.52 -11.73 -18.57
N PRO A 211 -10.74 -12.76 -17.70
CA PRO A 211 -11.69 -12.66 -16.61
C PRO A 211 -11.23 -11.72 -15.47
N PHE A 212 -9.92 -11.60 -15.21
CA PHE A 212 -9.37 -10.96 -14.01
C PHE A 212 -8.68 -9.61 -14.27
N ARG A 213 -8.16 -9.39 -15.48
CA ARG A 213 -7.31 -8.25 -15.85
C ARG A 213 -7.83 -6.88 -15.41
N SER A 214 -9.14 -6.65 -15.52
CA SER A 214 -9.72 -5.35 -15.16
C SER A 214 -9.62 -5.05 -13.67
N ARG A 215 -9.78 -6.06 -12.82
CA ARG A 215 -9.69 -5.92 -11.34
C ARG A 215 -8.24 -5.77 -10.90
N THR A 216 -7.35 -6.58 -11.47
CA THR A 216 -5.90 -6.51 -11.20
C THR A 216 -5.32 -5.17 -11.67
N ALA A 217 -5.60 -4.75 -12.89
CA ALA A 217 -5.14 -3.47 -13.41
C ALA A 217 -5.69 -2.29 -12.61
N PHE A 218 -6.95 -2.35 -12.17
CA PHE A 218 -7.54 -1.31 -11.33
C PHE A 218 -6.89 -1.28 -9.93
N GLY A 219 -6.57 -2.44 -9.32
CA GLY A 219 -5.82 -2.52 -8.07
C GLY A 219 -4.43 -1.90 -8.19
N CYS A 220 -3.67 -2.26 -9.23
CA CYS A 220 -2.36 -1.67 -9.53
C CYS A 220 -2.45 -0.16 -9.78
N PHE A 221 -3.48 0.28 -10.52
CA PHE A 221 -3.74 1.69 -10.78
C PHE A 221 -3.99 2.47 -9.49
N LEU A 222 -4.83 1.97 -8.58
CA LEU A 222 -5.09 2.63 -7.30
C LEU A 222 -3.83 2.75 -6.46
N MET A 223 -3.03 1.69 -6.36
CA MET A 223 -1.80 1.68 -5.59
C MET A 223 -0.74 2.62 -6.18
N ALA A 224 -0.64 2.71 -7.51
CA ALA A 224 0.22 3.67 -8.17
C ALA A 224 -0.28 5.12 -7.95
N MET A 225 -1.57 5.38 -8.15
CA MET A 225 -2.16 6.72 -7.97
C MET A 225 -2.10 7.21 -6.52
N GLN A 226 -2.04 6.29 -5.55
CA GLN A 226 -1.80 6.63 -4.15
C GLN A 226 -0.49 7.40 -4.00
N GLN A 227 0.57 7.00 -4.72
CA GLN A 227 1.87 7.68 -4.70
C GLN A 227 1.88 8.95 -5.57
N PHE A 228 1.22 8.89 -6.73
CA PHE A 228 1.06 10.06 -7.61
C PHE A 228 0.17 11.16 -7.02
N SER A 229 -0.43 10.97 -5.85
CA SER A 229 -1.09 12.03 -5.10
C SER A 229 -0.12 13.07 -4.53
N GLY A 230 1.19 12.74 -4.46
CA GLY A 230 2.21 13.60 -3.87
C GLY A 230 2.38 13.45 -2.36
N ILE A 231 1.75 12.44 -1.73
CA ILE A 231 1.83 12.25 -0.27
C ILE A 231 3.26 12.10 0.23
N ASP A 232 4.05 11.29 -0.47
CA ASP A 232 5.44 11.06 -0.09
C ASP A 232 6.30 12.31 -0.29
N GLY A 233 5.99 13.10 -1.33
CA GLY A 233 6.58 14.42 -1.52
C GLY A 233 6.30 15.37 -0.34
N ILE A 234 5.08 15.37 0.17
CA ILE A 234 4.73 16.19 1.32
C ILE A 234 5.35 15.68 2.61
N LEU A 235 5.34 14.37 2.86
CA LEU A 235 5.89 13.79 4.11
C LEU A 235 7.43 13.91 4.19
N TYR A 236 8.14 13.54 3.13
CA TYR A 236 9.61 13.51 3.14
C TYR A 236 10.24 14.86 2.93
N TYR A 237 9.59 15.73 2.15
CA TYR A 237 10.07 17.08 1.88
C TYR A 237 9.35 18.14 2.72
N ALA A 238 8.57 17.75 3.74
CA ALA A 238 7.90 18.67 4.64
C ALA A 238 8.82 19.77 5.17
N PRO A 239 10.05 19.53 5.64
CA PRO A 239 10.96 20.59 6.05
C PRO A 239 11.23 21.60 4.94
N ILE A 240 11.46 21.14 3.71
CA ILE A 240 11.72 21.98 2.55
C ILE A 240 10.48 22.78 2.16
N LEU A 241 9.30 22.16 2.16
CA LEU A 241 8.02 22.80 1.85
C LEU A 241 7.69 23.89 2.87
N PHE A 242 7.92 23.64 4.15
CA PHE A 242 7.73 24.64 5.20
C PHE A 242 8.73 25.80 5.10
N THR A 243 9.98 25.52 4.72
CA THR A 243 10.98 26.57 4.44
C THR A 243 10.57 27.40 3.21
N GLN A 244 10.11 26.77 2.13
CA GLN A 244 9.58 27.45 0.94
C GLN A 244 8.31 28.26 1.26
N ALA A 245 7.49 27.76 2.17
CA ALA A 245 6.35 28.51 2.69
C ALA A 245 6.76 29.64 3.66
N GLY A 246 8.07 29.89 3.85
CA GLY A 246 8.60 31.02 4.60
C GLY A 246 8.73 30.82 6.11
N LEU A 247 8.72 29.58 6.62
CA LEU A 247 9.15 29.27 7.98
C LEU A 247 10.67 29.39 8.06
N LYS A 248 11.15 30.29 8.93
CA LYS A 248 12.57 30.51 9.16
C LYS A 248 13.02 29.71 10.41
N GLY A 249 14.19 29.08 10.32
CA GLY A 249 14.80 28.33 11.42
C GLY A 249 14.64 26.81 11.28
N GLU A 250 15.74 26.12 11.45
CA GLU A 250 15.82 24.66 11.31
C GLU A 250 14.92 23.94 12.32
N GLN A 251 14.88 24.43 13.57
CA GLN A 251 14.02 23.87 14.61
C GLN A 251 12.54 24.04 14.33
N ALA A 252 12.11 25.19 13.81
CA ALA A 252 10.72 25.44 13.47
C ALA A 252 10.25 24.54 12.34
N THR A 253 11.09 24.35 11.33
CA THR A 253 10.81 23.48 10.19
C THR A 253 10.75 22.01 10.59
N PHE A 254 11.62 21.58 11.49
CA PHE A 254 11.62 20.23 12.02
C PHE A 254 10.38 19.97 12.87
N LEU A 255 10.04 20.88 13.81
CA LEU A 255 8.84 20.77 14.62
C LEU A 255 7.56 20.74 13.78
N ALA A 256 7.48 21.54 12.73
CA ALA A 256 6.34 21.53 11.81
C ALA A 256 6.15 20.16 11.15
N SER A 257 7.23 19.49 10.76
CA SER A 257 7.17 18.12 10.22
C SER A 257 6.73 17.10 11.28
N GLY A 258 7.18 17.22 12.52
CA GLY A 258 6.75 16.37 13.64
C GLY A 258 5.27 16.55 13.98
N VAL A 259 4.78 17.80 13.95
CA VAL A 259 3.36 18.10 14.11
C VAL A 259 2.53 17.48 12.99
N SER A 260 3.02 17.50 11.72
CA SER A 260 2.36 16.80 10.61
C SER A 260 2.18 15.32 10.90
N ALA A 261 3.22 14.65 11.40
CA ALA A 261 3.15 13.23 11.76
C ALA A 261 2.13 12.95 12.87
N LEU A 262 2.09 13.79 13.92
CA LEU A 262 1.09 13.70 15.00
C LEU A 262 -0.34 13.94 14.50
N VAL A 263 -0.54 14.90 13.62
CA VAL A 263 -1.86 15.19 13.02
C VAL A 263 -2.34 13.99 12.20
N ILE A 264 -1.46 13.39 11.40
CA ILE A 264 -1.76 12.17 10.64
C ILE A 264 -2.19 11.05 11.58
N LEU A 265 -1.46 10.81 12.67
CA LEU A 265 -1.80 9.79 13.67
C LEU A 265 -3.16 10.07 14.31
N ALA A 266 -3.38 11.30 14.77
CA ALA A 266 -4.64 11.71 15.40
C ALA A 266 -5.86 11.50 14.48
N VAL A 267 -5.70 11.71 13.17
CA VAL A 267 -6.76 11.49 12.18
C VAL A 267 -6.91 10.01 11.82
N THR A 268 -5.81 9.26 11.78
CA THR A 268 -5.85 7.84 11.44
C THR A 268 -6.62 7.01 12.47
N ILE A 269 -6.61 7.42 13.75
CA ILE A 269 -7.38 6.76 14.82
C ILE A 269 -8.88 6.73 14.48
N PRO A 270 -9.59 7.87 14.39
CA PRO A 270 -11.01 7.86 14.06
C PRO A 270 -11.28 7.30 12.65
N ALA A 271 -10.39 7.53 11.69
CA ALA A 271 -10.54 6.98 10.33
C ALA A 271 -10.55 5.45 10.32
N THR A 272 -9.73 4.79 11.15
CA THR A 272 -9.72 3.33 11.31
C THR A 272 -11.07 2.82 11.80
N PHE A 273 -11.65 3.45 12.83
CA PHE A 273 -12.98 3.05 13.35
C PHE A 273 -14.14 3.42 12.42
N LEU A 274 -13.98 4.45 11.62
CA LEU A 274 -14.98 4.88 10.65
C LEU A 274 -14.86 4.14 9.30
N ALA A 275 -13.81 3.38 9.08
CA ALA A 275 -13.54 2.68 7.83
C ALA A 275 -14.72 1.81 7.36
N ASP A 276 -15.44 1.14 8.30
CA ASP A 276 -16.62 0.34 7.99
C ASP A 276 -17.90 1.17 7.83
N LYS A 277 -17.91 2.42 8.32
CA LYS A 277 -19.09 3.28 8.25
C LYS A 277 -19.13 4.16 6.99
N TRP A 278 -18.00 4.62 6.49
CA TRP A 278 -17.94 5.61 5.40
C TRP A 278 -18.10 5.00 3.99
N GLY A 279 -17.86 3.71 3.83
CA GLY A 279 -17.82 3.10 2.50
C GLY A 279 -16.54 3.45 1.71
N ARG A 280 -16.00 2.48 1.00
CA ARG A 280 -14.70 2.62 0.33
C ARG A 280 -14.77 3.58 -0.86
N ARG A 281 -15.86 3.49 -1.63
CA ARG A 281 -16.09 4.36 -2.79
C ARG A 281 -16.33 5.81 -2.39
N THR A 282 -17.21 6.03 -1.42
CA THR A 282 -17.57 7.39 -0.97
C THR A 282 -16.38 8.12 -0.37
N SER A 283 -15.62 7.46 0.52
CA SER A 283 -14.41 8.05 1.11
C SER A 283 -13.35 8.36 0.06
N SER A 284 -13.15 7.46 -0.91
CA SER A 284 -12.18 7.67 -1.98
C SER A 284 -12.53 8.84 -2.89
N LEU A 285 -13.81 9.01 -3.24
CA LEU A 285 -14.28 10.14 -4.04
C LEU A 285 -14.16 11.47 -3.30
N LEU A 286 -14.64 11.52 -2.07
CA LEU A 286 -14.53 12.74 -1.24
C LEU A 286 -13.07 13.13 -1.06
N GLY A 287 -12.22 12.16 -0.71
CA GLY A 287 -10.78 12.39 -0.58
C GLY A 287 -10.15 12.91 -1.85
N GLY A 288 -10.48 12.30 -3.00
CA GLY A 288 -9.94 12.70 -4.29
C GLY A 288 -10.30 14.13 -4.69
N VAL A 289 -11.54 14.54 -4.48
CA VAL A 289 -11.99 15.92 -4.75
C VAL A 289 -11.24 16.91 -3.85
N LEU A 290 -11.16 16.63 -2.54
CA LEU A 290 -10.50 17.51 -1.59
C LEU A 290 -8.98 17.58 -1.82
N ILE A 291 -8.32 16.46 -2.07
CA ILE A 291 -6.88 16.39 -2.39
C ILE A 291 -6.59 17.24 -3.65
N THR A 292 -7.39 17.06 -4.70
CA THR A 292 -7.25 17.82 -5.95
C THR A 292 -7.42 19.32 -5.71
N ALA A 293 -8.45 19.72 -4.96
CA ALA A 293 -8.71 21.13 -4.66
C ALA A 293 -7.57 21.77 -3.84
N LEU A 294 -7.05 21.07 -2.83
CA LEU A 294 -5.93 21.56 -2.01
C LEU A 294 -4.64 21.70 -2.83
N MET A 295 -4.35 20.73 -3.72
CA MET A 295 -3.19 20.80 -4.61
C MET A 295 -3.29 21.96 -5.60
N ILE A 296 -4.48 22.20 -6.19
CA ILE A 296 -4.71 23.37 -7.05
C ILE A 296 -4.54 24.66 -6.26
N LEU A 297 -5.10 24.74 -5.05
CA LEU A 297 -4.98 25.92 -4.19
C LEU A 297 -3.51 26.24 -3.89
N MET A 298 -2.74 25.26 -3.43
CA MET A 298 -1.31 25.45 -3.16
C MET A 298 -0.54 25.86 -4.41
N GLY A 299 -0.74 25.16 -5.53
CA GLY A 299 -0.10 25.49 -6.81
C GLY A 299 -0.43 26.92 -7.28
N SER A 300 -1.67 27.35 -7.14
CA SER A 300 -2.11 28.69 -7.53
C SER A 300 -1.49 29.79 -6.67
N LEU A 301 -1.38 29.58 -5.35
CA LEU A 301 -0.75 30.54 -4.43
C LEU A 301 0.75 30.69 -4.70
N PHE A 302 1.45 29.59 -5.00
CA PHE A 302 2.85 29.63 -5.42
C PHE A 302 3.02 30.32 -6.79
N ALA A 303 2.15 30.03 -7.75
CA ALA A 303 2.20 30.64 -9.08
C ALA A 303 1.93 32.16 -9.04
N ALA A 304 1.03 32.59 -8.14
CA ALA A 304 0.71 34.00 -7.94
C ALA A 304 1.76 34.76 -7.10
N GLY A 305 2.83 34.10 -6.63
CA GLY A 305 3.87 34.73 -5.79
C GLY A 305 3.42 35.15 -4.40
N GLN A 306 2.20 34.80 -3.98
CA GLN A 306 1.60 35.23 -2.71
C GLN A 306 2.27 34.59 -1.48
N VAL A 307 3.06 33.55 -1.67
CA VAL A 307 3.77 32.82 -0.60
C VAL A 307 5.05 33.55 -0.17
N GLN A 308 5.69 34.26 -1.11
CA GLN A 308 6.95 34.99 -0.89
C GLN A 308 6.74 36.43 -0.47
N ALA A 309 5.49 36.92 -0.45
CA ALA A 309 5.18 38.26 -0.01
C ALA A 309 5.55 38.45 1.48
N GLU A 310 6.25 39.51 1.81
CA GLU A 310 6.68 39.85 3.19
C GLU A 310 5.52 39.99 4.15
N SER A 311 4.36 40.43 3.66
CA SER A 311 3.12 40.58 4.41
C SER A 311 1.97 39.95 3.60
N GLY A 312 1.42 38.82 4.06
CA GLY A 312 0.28 38.22 3.38
C GLY A 312 -0.20 36.92 4.04
N ALA A 313 -1.48 36.60 3.84
CA ALA A 313 -2.10 35.38 4.33
C ALA A 313 -1.66 34.14 3.53
N GLY A 314 -1.10 34.30 2.31
CA GLY A 314 -0.78 33.21 1.39
C GLY A 314 0.14 32.14 1.98
N LYS A 315 1.16 32.56 2.73
CA LYS A 315 2.07 31.68 3.48
C LYS A 315 1.31 30.76 4.44
N TRP A 316 0.42 31.32 5.26
CA TRP A 316 -0.34 30.57 6.25
C TRP A 316 -1.37 29.66 5.61
N VAL A 317 -1.99 30.08 4.50
CA VAL A 317 -2.92 29.26 3.73
C VAL A 317 -2.21 28.04 3.17
N VAL A 318 -0.98 28.17 2.66
CA VAL A 318 -0.18 27.01 2.17
C VAL A 318 0.17 26.07 3.31
N ILE A 319 0.64 26.59 4.45
CA ILE A 319 0.98 25.76 5.62
C ILE A 319 -0.25 24.96 6.09
N VAL A 320 -1.40 25.64 6.24
CA VAL A 320 -2.66 24.97 6.62
C VAL A 320 -3.08 23.94 5.56
N SER A 321 -2.93 24.26 4.27
CA SER A 321 -3.27 23.35 3.18
C SER A 321 -2.40 22.08 3.18
N ILE A 322 -1.13 22.16 3.57
CA ILE A 322 -0.25 20.99 3.74
C ILE A 322 -0.81 20.07 4.83
N TYR A 323 -1.19 20.61 5.98
CA TYR A 323 -1.81 19.82 7.04
C TYR A 323 -3.16 19.24 6.63
N LEU A 324 -4.03 20.03 5.99
CA LEU A 324 -5.33 19.58 5.50
C LEU A 324 -5.18 18.46 4.46
N PHE A 325 -4.21 18.57 3.56
CA PHE A 325 -3.91 17.52 2.60
C PHE A 325 -3.54 16.22 3.31
N ALA A 326 -2.64 16.27 4.31
CA ALA A 326 -2.23 15.10 5.07
C ALA A 326 -3.41 14.49 5.86
N ILE A 327 -4.29 15.31 6.43
CA ILE A 327 -5.53 14.88 7.11
C ILE A 327 -6.45 14.16 6.13
N VAL A 328 -6.78 14.79 5.00
CA VAL A 328 -7.71 14.22 4.01
C VAL A 328 -7.17 12.94 3.43
N TYR A 329 -5.89 12.90 3.06
CA TYR A 329 -5.25 11.69 2.54
C TYR A 329 -5.32 10.54 3.54
N SER A 330 -4.94 10.78 4.80
CA SER A 330 -4.89 9.74 5.84
C SER A 330 -6.28 9.23 6.22
N ALA A 331 -7.29 10.11 6.22
CA ALA A 331 -8.67 9.73 6.51
C ALA A 331 -9.33 8.95 5.36
N THR A 332 -8.86 9.09 4.12
CA THR A 332 -9.58 8.57 2.94
C THR A 332 -8.75 7.60 2.12
N TRP A 333 -7.75 8.06 1.37
CA TRP A 333 -7.01 7.25 0.40
C TRP A 333 -6.08 6.25 1.05
N ALA A 334 -5.45 6.60 2.18
CA ALA A 334 -4.51 5.72 2.87
C ALA A 334 -5.14 4.38 3.28
N ILE A 335 -6.35 4.41 3.82
CA ILE A 335 -7.10 3.24 4.28
C ILE A 335 -7.98 2.69 3.14
N GLY A 336 -8.74 3.58 2.47
CA GLY A 336 -9.75 3.20 1.49
C GLY A 336 -9.21 2.40 0.32
N PHE A 337 -8.10 2.80 -0.28
CA PHE A 337 -7.52 2.13 -1.44
C PHE A 337 -6.93 0.76 -1.08
N ARG A 338 -6.22 0.65 0.04
CA ARG A 338 -5.62 -0.63 0.48
C ARG A 338 -6.68 -1.65 0.84
N THR A 339 -7.68 -1.25 1.60
CA THR A 339 -8.81 -2.12 1.95
C THR A 339 -9.57 -2.56 0.71
N PHE A 340 -9.94 -1.62 -0.15
CA PHE A 340 -10.64 -1.92 -1.40
C PHE A 340 -9.83 -2.84 -2.32
N MET A 341 -8.54 -2.61 -2.46
CA MET A 341 -7.66 -3.43 -3.28
C MET A 341 -7.76 -4.90 -2.88
N VAL A 342 -7.57 -5.21 -1.59
CA VAL A 342 -7.60 -6.60 -1.10
C VAL A 342 -9.01 -7.21 -1.19
N GLU A 343 -10.07 -6.42 -0.90
CA GLU A 343 -11.47 -6.88 -0.99
C GLU A 343 -11.93 -7.12 -2.43
N SER A 344 -11.44 -6.35 -3.39
CA SER A 344 -11.88 -6.39 -4.79
C SER A 344 -11.19 -7.44 -5.64
N LEU A 345 -10.01 -7.93 -5.23
CA LEU A 345 -9.25 -8.89 -6.02
C LEU A 345 -9.90 -10.28 -6.06
N PRO A 346 -9.84 -10.99 -7.20
CA PRO A 346 -10.39 -12.33 -7.34
C PRO A 346 -9.68 -13.31 -6.40
N ARG A 347 -10.41 -14.25 -5.84
CA ARG A 347 -9.86 -15.24 -4.89
C ARG A 347 -8.69 -16.02 -5.47
N LYS A 348 -8.87 -16.56 -6.69
CA LYS A 348 -7.85 -17.40 -7.34
C LYS A 348 -6.49 -16.71 -7.50
N THR A 349 -6.50 -15.39 -7.71
CA THR A 349 -5.29 -14.61 -8.00
C THR A 349 -5.05 -13.51 -6.96
N ARG A 350 -5.72 -13.57 -5.79
CA ARG A 350 -5.68 -12.48 -4.80
C ARG A 350 -4.28 -12.21 -4.30
N SER A 351 -3.55 -13.23 -3.90
CA SER A 351 -2.21 -13.13 -3.36
C SER A 351 -1.25 -12.53 -4.40
N SER A 352 -1.19 -13.13 -5.59
CA SER A 352 -0.34 -12.70 -6.70
C SER A 352 -0.73 -11.29 -7.20
N ALA A 353 -2.03 -11.00 -7.35
CA ALA A 353 -2.50 -9.69 -7.76
C ALA A 353 -2.30 -8.60 -6.69
N SER A 354 -2.42 -8.95 -5.39
CA SER A 354 -2.11 -8.04 -4.27
C SER A 354 -0.62 -7.71 -4.22
N SER A 355 0.23 -8.71 -4.39
CA SER A 355 1.69 -8.52 -4.45
C SER A 355 2.10 -7.63 -5.62
N LEU A 356 1.48 -7.82 -6.78
CA LEU A 356 1.70 -6.97 -7.95
C LEU A 356 1.24 -5.53 -7.72
N ALA A 357 0.07 -5.33 -7.12
CA ALA A 357 -0.45 -4.01 -6.79
C ALA A 357 0.43 -3.32 -5.71
N GLN A 358 0.88 -4.07 -4.70
CA GLN A 358 1.81 -3.55 -3.70
C GLN A 358 3.16 -3.19 -4.33
N SER A 359 3.68 -4.00 -5.25
CA SER A 359 4.90 -3.65 -5.99
C SER A 359 4.73 -2.41 -6.85
N ALA A 360 3.55 -2.19 -7.46
CA ALA A 360 3.25 -0.96 -8.18
C ALA A 360 3.30 0.27 -7.25
N ASN A 361 2.88 0.13 -6.00
CA ASN A 361 3.02 1.17 -4.98
C ASN A 361 4.50 1.48 -4.68
N TRP A 362 5.33 0.45 -4.46
CA TRP A 362 6.76 0.59 -4.17
C TRP A 362 7.58 1.16 -5.33
N VAL A 363 7.30 0.73 -6.55
CA VAL A 363 8.02 1.20 -7.74
C VAL A 363 7.73 2.69 -8.00
N SER A 364 6.54 3.15 -7.66
CA SER A 364 6.20 4.59 -7.71
C SER A 364 7.02 5.42 -6.72
N PHE A 365 7.48 4.80 -5.63
CA PHE A 365 8.28 5.43 -4.58
C PHE A 365 9.79 5.42 -4.86
N SER A 366 10.30 4.48 -5.66
CA SER A 366 11.74 4.29 -5.89
C SER A 366 12.32 5.29 -6.87
N SER A 367 12.67 6.49 -6.41
CA SER A 367 13.46 7.42 -7.19
C SER A 367 14.73 7.87 -6.48
N PRO A 368 15.89 7.76 -7.13
CA PRO A 368 17.09 8.41 -6.68
C PRO A 368 17.07 9.89 -7.05
N SER A 369 17.08 10.76 -6.06
CA SER A 369 17.51 12.13 -6.24
C SER A 369 19.04 12.16 -6.41
N SER A 370 19.55 11.96 -7.59
CA SER A 370 20.95 12.25 -7.88
C SER A 370 21.07 12.88 -9.26
N GLN A 371 21.47 14.14 -9.26
CA GLN A 371 22.16 14.75 -10.37
C GLN A 371 23.56 14.11 -10.44
N GLU A 372 23.69 12.99 -11.15
CA GLU A 372 24.96 12.60 -11.75
C GLU A 372 24.65 11.95 -13.10
N PRO A 373 25.44 12.31 -14.15
CA PRO A 373 25.29 11.71 -15.47
C PRO A 373 25.78 10.25 -15.39
N LEU A 374 24.85 9.29 -15.36
CA LEU A 374 25.14 7.89 -15.63
C LEU A 374 25.31 7.69 -17.13
N ASP A 375 26.41 8.17 -17.66
CA ASP A 375 27.03 7.69 -18.88
C ASP A 375 27.69 6.34 -18.58
N PHE A 376 26.99 5.32 -18.32
CA PHE A 376 27.47 3.94 -18.48
C PHE A 376 26.33 2.94 -18.23
N LEU A 377 25.85 2.40 -19.28
CA LEU A 377 25.26 1.10 -19.57
C LEU A 377 24.00 1.20 -20.46
N ASP A 378 24.31 1.02 -21.73
CA ASP A 378 23.55 0.33 -22.77
C ASP A 378 22.11 0.75 -23.10
N GLN A 379 21.98 1.19 -24.35
CA GLN A 379 20.82 1.77 -25.02
C GLN A 379 19.71 0.76 -25.39
N THR A 380 19.79 -0.52 -25.01
CA THR A 380 18.98 -1.58 -25.64
C THR A 380 17.66 -1.90 -24.96
N ASN A 381 17.34 -1.33 -23.77
CA ASN A 381 16.11 -1.70 -23.04
C ASN A 381 15.25 -0.50 -22.58
N ARG A 382 15.07 0.49 -23.46
CA ARG A 382 14.39 1.77 -23.14
C ARG A 382 12.85 1.70 -23.03
N LYS A 383 12.17 0.62 -23.37
CA LYS A 383 10.71 0.66 -23.59
C LYS A 383 9.84 0.24 -22.39
N THR A 384 10.38 -0.37 -21.34
CA THR A 384 9.56 -0.89 -20.23
C THR A 384 9.81 -0.24 -18.85
N LYS A 385 10.79 0.67 -18.73
CA LYS A 385 11.17 1.29 -17.44
C LYS A 385 10.64 2.72 -17.25
N PHE A 386 9.80 3.25 -18.13
CA PHE A 386 9.58 4.69 -18.29
C PHE A 386 8.50 5.30 -17.40
N ALA A 387 7.51 4.56 -16.93
CA ALA A 387 6.35 5.16 -16.26
C ALA A 387 6.59 5.52 -14.77
N ASN A 388 7.39 4.75 -14.05
CA ASN A 388 7.56 4.89 -12.60
C ASN A 388 8.75 5.77 -12.19
N TYR A 389 9.70 5.91 -13.07
CA TYR A 389 10.88 6.79 -12.95
C TYR A 389 10.52 8.28 -12.99
N VAL A 390 9.38 8.59 -13.59
CA VAL A 390 8.98 9.95 -13.96
C VAL A 390 8.62 10.80 -12.75
N VAL A 391 7.86 10.29 -11.78
CA VAL A 391 7.35 11.13 -10.67
C VAL A 391 8.43 11.53 -9.70
N ALA A 392 9.27 10.62 -9.34
CA ALA A 392 10.29 10.91 -8.35
C ALA A 392 11.53 11.61 -8.92
N LEU A 393 11.82 11.47 -10.23
CA LEU A 393 12.76 12.32 -10.97
C LEU A 393 12.16 13.70 -11.26
N ILE A 394 10.87 13.76 -11.53
CA ILE A 394 10.19 15.00 -11.88
C ILE A 394 9.97 15.87 -10.65
N THR A 395 9.66 15.30 -9.48
CA THR A 395 9.36 16.11 -8.29
C THR A 395 10.51 17.02 -7.84
N PRO A 396 11.75 16.56 -7.63
CA PRO A 396 12.85 17.47 -7.29
C PRO A 396 13.21 18.43 -8.44
N VAL A 397 13.16 17.95 -9.69
CA VAL A 397 13.43 18.76 -10.88
C VAL A 397 12.31 19.79 -11.10
N LEU A 398 11.07 19.43 -10.87
CA LEU A 398 9.94 20.36 -10.91
C LEU A 398 10.03 21.38 -9.77
N LEU A 399 10.29 20.95 -8.54
CA LEU A 399 10.45 21.82 -7.39
C LEU A 399 11.66 22.79 -7.56
N SER A 400 12.74 22.36 -8.24
CA SER A 400 13.88 23.24 -8.50
C SER A 400 13.66 24.18 -9.68
N LYS A 401 12.87 23.79 -10.69
CA LYS A 401 12.57 24.63 -11.88
C LYS A 401 11.28 25.43 -11.73
N SER A 402 10.27 24.89 -11.02
CA SER A 402 8.98 25.52 -10.82
C SER A 402 8.33 24.98 -9.56
N THR A 403 8.31 25.80 -8.51
CA THR A 403 7.69 25.44 -7.22
C THR A 403 6.21 25.07 -7.36
N PHE A 404 5.49 25.65 -8.31
CA PHE A 404 4.06 25.39 -8.54
C PHE A 404 3.80 24.21 -9.48
N GLY A 405 4.75 23.84 -10.36
CA GLY A 405 4.54 22.79 -11.36
C GLY A 405 4.29 21.42 -10.77
N ALA A 406 4.95 21.08 -9.65
CA ALA A 406 4.74 19.84 -8.93
C ALA A 406 3.32 19.72 -8.37
N TYR A 407 2.79 20.78 -7.80
CA TYR A 407 1.43 20.80 -7.23
C TYR A 407 0.36 20.58 -8.32
N PHE A 408 0.49 21.23 -9.48
CA PHE A 408 -0.44 21.03 -10.60
C PHE A 408 -0.33 19.63 -11.21
N LEU A 409 0.87 19.04 -11.27
CA LEU A 409 1.03 17.64 -11.71
C LEU A 409 0.28 16.70 -10.78
N PHE A 410 0.49 16.80 -9.47
CA PHE A 410 -0.18 15.97 -8.48
C PHE A 410 -1.69 16.22 -8.45
N ALA A 411 -2.13 17.45 -8.64
CA ALA A 411 -3.55 17.78 -8.79
C ALA A 411 -4.17 17.06 -10.00
N GLY A 412 -3.50 17.09 -11.16
CA GLY A 412 -3.93 16.40 -12.38
C GLY A 412 -4.02 14.89 -12.18
N CYS A 413 -3.01 14.26 -11.58
CA CYS A 413 -3.01 12.84 -11.27
C CYS A 413 -4.16 12.48 -10.31
N SER A 414 -4.37 13.27 -9.25
CA SER A 414 -5.44 13.06 -8.28
C SER A 414 -6.83 13.21 -8.92
N LEU A 415 -6.99 14.17 -9.82
CA LEU A 415 -8.23 14.36 -10.57
C LEU A 415 -8.52 13.16 -11.47
N VAL A 416 -7.53 12.69 -12.24
CA VAL A 416 -7.65 11.49 -13.09
C VAL A 416 -8.03 10.29 -12.24
N CYS A 417 -7.34 10.07 -11.10
CA CYS A 417 -7.69 8.99 -10.19
C CYS A 417 -9.14 9.10 -9.71
N THR A 418 -9.58 10.27 -9.29
CA THR A 418 -10.95 10.53 -8.80
C THR A 418 -11.99 10.23 -9.87
N VAL A 419 -11.77 10.64 -11.13
CA VAL A 419 -12.67 10.35 -12.25
C VAL A 419 -12.72 8.85 -12.52
N VAL A 420 -11.58 8.16 -12.55
CA VAL A 420 -11.53 6.70 -12.76
C VAL A 420 -12.22 5.96 -11.62
N VAL A 421 -12.01 6.37 -10.36
CA VAL A 421 -12.71 5.81 -9.19
C VAL A 421 -14.21 6.01 -9.29
N ALA A 422 -14.69 7.20 -9.70
CA ALA A 422 -16.10 7.48 -9.90
C ALA A 422 -16.74 6.55 -10.95
N ALA A 423 -16.02 6.27 -12.03
CA ALA A 423 -16.52 5.46 -13.13
C ALA A 423 -16.48 3.95 -12.84
N THR A 424 -15.43 3.46 -12.14
CA THR A 424 -15.13 2.02 -12.09
C THR A 424 -15.32 1.39 -10.72
N MET A 425 -15.05 2.11 -9.64
CA MET A 425 -15.04 1.57 -8.29
C MET A 425 -16.44 1.10 -7.85
N VAL A 426 -16.53 -0.11 -7.34
CA VAL A 426 -17.75 -0.68 -6.76
C VAL A 426 -17.67 -0.57 -5.24
N GLU A 427 -18.79 -0.25 -4.57
CA GLU A 427 -18.81 -0.23 -3.10
C GLU A 427 -18.72 -1.64 -2.54
N THR A 428 -17.77 -1.83 -1.63
CA THR A 428 -17.47 -3.14 -1.00
C THR A 428 -17.93 -3.23 0.47
N ARG A 429 -18.39 -2.11 1.04
CA ARG A 429 -18.77 -2.00 2.43
C ARG A 429 -19.81 -3.05 2.84
N GLY A 430 -19.55 -3.75 3.97
CA GLY A 430 -20.49 -4.67 4.59
C GLY A 430 -20.80 -5.94 3.79
N HIS A 431 -19.99 -6.23 2.73
CA HIS A 431 -20.18 -7.43 1.93
C HIS A 431 -19.07 -8.45 2.20
N SER A 432 -19.43 -9.73 2.20
CA SER A 432 -18.44 -10.81 2.18
C SER A 432 -17.64 -10.77 0.89
N LEU A 433 -16.44 -11.33 0.89
CA LEU A 433 -15.59 -11.38 -0.30
C LEU A 433 -16.29 -12.12 -1.47
N GLU A 434 -17.14 -13.08 -1.13
CA GLU A 434 -17.98 -13.87 -2.04
C GLU A 434 -19.07 -13.02 -2.68
N ALA A 435 -19.76 -12.22 -1.87
CA ALA A 435 -20.78 -11.30 -2.37
C ALA A 435 -20.20 -10.21 -3.29
N ILE A 436 -18.98 -9.75 -2.99
CA ILE A 436 -18.25 -8.81 -3.85
C ILE A 436 -17.93 -9.46 -5.19
N GLU A 437 -17.44 -10.69 -5.21
CA GLU A 437 -17.13 -11.42 -6.44
C GLU A 437 -18.38 -11.63 -7.32
N LYS A 438 -19.51 -11.99 -6.71
CA LYS A 438 -20.80 -12.09 -7.39
C LYS A 438 -21.23 -10.76 -8.04
N ARG A 439 -21.10 -9.64 -7.34
CA ARG A 439 -21.40 -8.29 -7.87
C ARG A 439 -20.53 -7.92 -9.09
N TYR A 440 -19.26 -8.26 -9.08
CA TYR A 440 -18.38 -8.02 -10.23
C TYR A 440 -18.80 -8.87 -11.45
N SER A 441 -19.18 -10.12 -11.23
CA SER A 441 -19.66 -11.00 -12.31
C SER A 441 -20.97 -10.51 -12.90
N GLU A 442 -21.92 -10.02 -12.07
CA GLU A 442 -23.19 -9.43 -12.51
C GLU A 442 -22.99 -8.12 -13.29
N LYS A 443 -22.11 -7.23 -12.79
CA LYS A 443 -21.77 -5.97 -13.51
C LYS A 443 -21.18 -6.26 -14.90
N LYS A 444 -20.33 -7.28 -14.98
CA LYS A 444 -19.75 -7.72 -16.25
C LYS A 444 -20.80 -8.32 -17.20
N ALA A 445 -21.71 -9.14 -16.67
CA ALA A 445 -22.81 -9.72 -17.45
C ALA A 445 -23.76 -8.64 -18.01
N LYS A 446 -24.06 -7.60 -17.23
CA LYS A 446 -24.83 -6.43 -17.67
C LYS A 446 -24.11 -5.66 -18.79
N ALA A 447 -22.82 -5.41 -18.63
CA ALA A 447 -22.01 -4.68 -19.60
C ALA A 447 -21.86 -5.43 -20.95
N THR A 448 -21.88 -6.75 -20.94
CA THR A 448 -21.77 -7.60 -22.15
C THR A 448 -23.12 -7.92 -22.80
N GLY A 449 -24.22 -7.33 -22.36
CA GLY A 449 -25.56 -7.54 -22.93
C GLY A 449 -26.16 -8.95 -22.74
N ARG A 450 -25.43 -9.87 -22.09
CA ARG A 450 -25.87 -11.25 -21.83
C ARG A 450 -27.08 -11.37 -20.87
N TRP A 451 -27.45 -10.31 -20.20
CA TRP A 451 -28.58 -10.31 -19.24
C TRP A 451 -29.95 -10.27 -19.93
N LYS A 452 -30.04 -9.82 -21.20
CA LYS A 452 -31.33 -9.75 -21.91
C LYS A 452 -31.92 -11.12 -22.29
N MET A 453 -31.16 -12.21 -22.26
CA MET A 453 -31.63 -13.52 -22.73
C MET A 453 -32.00 -14.53 -21.61
N LYS A 454 -31.80 -14.26 -20.34
CA LYS A 454 -32.27 -15.16 -19.26
C LYS A 454 -33.66 -14.88 -18.72
N GLY A 455 -34.29 -13.80 -19.17
CA GLY A 455 -35.64 -13.38 -18.75
C GLY A 455 -36.79 -13.72 -19.68
N LEU A 456 -36.52 -14.36 -20.84
CA LEU A 456 -37.53 -14.62 -21.88
C LEU A 456 -37.58 -16.10 -22.26
N ARG A 457 -37.91 -16.96 -21.29
CA ARG A 457 -38.61 -18.21 -21.60
C ARG A 457 -39.83 -18.31 -20.66
N PRO A 458 -41.04 -17.99 -21.17
CA PRO A 458 -42.27 -18.38 -20.48
C PRO A 458 -42.31 -19.91 -20.51
N ARG A 459 -42.41 -20.55 -19.33
CA ARG A 459 -42.82 -21.95 -19.24
C ARG A 459 -44.19 -22.05 -19.88
N ARG A 460 -44.27 -22.63 -21.05
CA ARG A 460 -45.54 -23.20 -21.54
C ARG A 460 -45.89 -24.36 -20.59
N PHE A 461 -46.86 -24.13 -19.77
CA PHE A 461 -47.60 -25.25 -19.18
C PHE A 461 -48.34 -25.92 -20.33
N ALA A 462 -47.96 -27.11 -20.71
CA ALA A 462 -48.77 -28.01 -21.49
C ALA A 462 -49.94 -28.46 -20.59
N ASN A 463 -51.11 -27.94 -20.85
CA ASN A 463 -52.35 -28.65 -20.54
C ASN A 463 -52.43 -29.81 -21.52
N ASP A 464 -52.35 -31.02 -21.00
CA ASP A 464 -52.88 -32.17 -21.68
C ASP A 464 -53.95 -32.78 -20.77
N ALA A 465 -55.10 -32.95 -21.44
CA ALA A 465 -56.32 -33.51 -20.98
C ALA A 465 -56.20 -34.99 -20.59
#